data_2c5f45be2ddf590817ef94d25bc4aaf9
#
_entry.id   2c5f45be2ddf590817ef94d25bc4aaf9
#
_cell.length_a   1.000
_cell.length_b   1.000
_cell.length_c   1.000
_cell.angle_alpha   90.00
_cell.angle_beta   90.00
_cell.angle_gamma   90.00
#
_symmetry.space_group_name_H-M   'P 1'
#
loop_
_entity.id
_entity.type
_entity.pdbx_description
1 polymer ?
#
loop_
_entity_poly.entity_id
_entity_poly.type
_entity_poly.pdbx_seq_one_letter_code
_entity_poly.pdbx_strand_id
1 'polypeptide(L)'
;MLEYKPNMVLSNEEFDSIGSSPIRHDGADKVTGRARYGADNNMSGMLYGKILRSPHAHAVIKSVDASEAEAMPGVYAVVTSADWPETSMKLTDLAEGAIHNLGFLSMNVLARGKALYKGHAVAAVAALSLIHI
;
A
#
# COMPACT_ATOMS: atom_id res chain seq x y z
N MET A 1 -1.82 -15.88 45.04
CA MET A 1 -1.74 -15.92 43.57
C MET A 1 -3.18 -16.01 43.08
N LEU A 2 -3.68 -14.97 42.44
CA LEU A 2 -5.04 -15.01 41.85
C LEU A 2 -4.97 -15.89 40.63
N GLU A 3 -5.69 -17.03 40.69
CA GLU A 3 -5.82 -17.91 39.56
C GLU A 3 -6.67 -17.23 38.49
N TYR A 4 -6.04 -16.86 37.35
CA TYR A 4 -6.75 -16.28 36.22
C TYR A 4 -7.64 -17.35 35.61
N LYS A 5 -8.95 -17.16 35.73
CA LYS A 5 -9.94 -17.95 34.97
C LYS A 5 -10.29 -17.20 33.73
N PRO A 6 -9.93 -17.70 32.54
CA PRO A 6 -10.32 -17.05 31.29
C PRO A 6 -11.85 -17.01 31.20
N ASN A 7 -12.37 -15.83 30.91
CA ASN A 7 -13.80 -15.66 30.64
C ASN A 7 -14.08 -16.20 29.22
N MET A 8 -14.26 -17.50 29.11
CA MET A 8 -14.57 -18.15 27.84
C MET A 8 -16.06 -18.47 27.81
N VAL A 9 -16.72 -18.06 26.73
CA VAL A 9 -18.04 -18.60 26.39
C VAL A 9 -17.78 -20.01 25.89
N LEU A 10 -17.99 -20.99 26.75
CA LEU A 10 -17.79 -22.39 26.41
C LEU A 10 -19.00 -22.88 25.60
N SER A 11 -18.75 -23.31 24.39
CA SER A 11 -19.65 -24.24 23.72
C SER A 11 -19.66 -25.56 24.50
N ASN A 12 -20.82 -26.19 24.64
CA ASN A 12 -20.92 -27.53 25.20
C ASN A 12 -20.54 -28.62 24.17
N GLU A 13 -20.08 -28.21 23.00
CA GLU A 13 -19.65 -29.12 21.93
C GLU A 13 -18.12 -29.21 21.94
N GLU A 14 -17.60 -30.41 21.76
CA GLU A 14 -16.19 -30.64 21.47
C GLU A 14 -15.94 -30.46 19.97
N PHE A 15 -14.95 -29.66 19.64
CA PHE A 15 -14.56 -29.38 18.25
C PHE A 15 -13.19 -29.99 17.95
N ASP A 16 -13.00 -30.53 16.76
CA ASP A 16 -11.74 -31.15 16.35
C ASP A 16 -10.58 -30.15 16.26
N SER A 17 -10.87 -28.89 15.94
CA SER A 17 -9.84 -27.86 15.68
C SER A 17 -9.88 -26.71 16.67
N ILE A 18 -11.06 -26.30 17.13
CA ILE A 18 -11.22 -25.21 18.09
C ILE A 18 -10.73 -25.66 19.47
N GLY A 19 -9.83 -24.88 20.06
CA GLY A 19 -9.19 -25.20 21.34
C GLY A 19 -7.93 -26.05 21.22
N SER A 20 -7.59 -26.54 20.03
CA SER A 20 -6.30 -27.18 19.75
C SER A 20 -5.21 -26.14 19.47
N SER A 21 -3.95 -26.54 19.57
CA SER A 21 -2.79 -25.71 19.23
C SER A 21 -2.00 -26.35 18.09
N PRO A 22 -2.54 -26.35 16.86
CA PRO A 22 -1.86 -26.94 15.73
C PRO A 22 -0.58 -26.16 15.40
N ILE A 23 0.45 -26.87 14.97
CA ILE A 23 1.67 -26.23 14.48
C ILE A 23 1.33 -25.47 13.20
N ARG A 24 1.68 -24.18 13.17
CA ARG A 24 1.52 -23.35 12.00
C ARG A 24 2.37 -23.90 10.84
N HIS A 25 1.75 -24.28 9.73
CA HIS A 25 2.41 -24.95 8.60
C HIS A 25 3.52 -24.11 7.95
N ASP A 26 3.42 -22.77 7.97
CA ASP A 26 4.43 -21.85 7.46
C ASP A 26 5.39 -21.34 8.56
N GLY A 27 5.26 -21.80 9.78
CA GLY A 27 6.01 -21.32 10.93
C GLY A 27 7.51 -21.62 10.84
N ALA A 28 7.85 -22.83 10.41
CA ALA A 28 9.25 -23.25 10.26
C ALA A 28 10.01 -22.38 9.25
N ASP A 29 9.40 -22.06 8.12
CA ASP A 29 10.04 -21.23 7.10
C ASP A 29 10.24 -19.79 7.57
N LYS A 30 9.32 -19.27 8.38
CA LYS A 30 9.43 -17.92 8.96
C LYS A 30 10.55 -17.82 9.98
N VAL A 31 10.61 -18.74 10.92
CA VAL A 31 11.62 -18.68 12.01
C VAL A 31 13.02 -19.07 11.55
N THR A 32 13.14 -19.81 10.47
CA THR A 32 14.43 -20.20 9.88
C THR A 32 14.92 -19.23 8.80
N GLY A 33 14.12 -18.21 8.43
CA GLY A 33 14.46 -17.26 7.38
C GLY A 33 14.34 -17.82 5.96
N ARG A 34 13.71 -18.96 5.76
CA ARG A 34 13.45 -19.54 4.44
C ARG A 34 12.23 -18.94 3.74
N ALA A 35 11.31 -18.36 4.53
CA ALA A 35 10.14 -17.67 3.97
C ALA A 35 10.58 -16.49 3.12
N ARG A 36 10.04 -16.39 1.91
CA ARG A 36 10.31 -15.28 1.00
C ARG A 36 9.18 -14.25 1.06
N TYR A 37 9.56 -13.00 1.18
CA TYR A 37 8.66 -11.84 1.21
C TYR A 37 8.91 -10.95 -0.02
N GLY A 38 8.11 -9.90 -0.18
CA GLY A 38 8.21 -9.02 -1.35
C GLY A 38 9.61 -8.47 -1.61
N ALA A 39 10.33 -8.07 -0.55
CA ALA A 39 11.69 -7.54 -0.65
C ALA A 39 12.77 -8.59 -1.05
N ASP A 40 12.47 -9.88 -0.89
CA ASP A 40 13.40 -10.98 -1.21
C ASP A 40 13.27 -11.43 -2.67
N ASN A 41 12.27 -10.88 -3.40
CA ASN A 41 12.06 -11.21 -4.80
C ASN A 41 12.90 -10.28 -5.67
N ASN A 42 13.95 -10.82 -6.25
CA ASN A 42 14.80 -10.12 -7.20
C ASN A 42 14.75 -10.83 -8.55
N MET A 43 14.44 -10.08 -9.59
CA MET A 43 14.43 -10.56 -10.98
C MET A 43 15.38 -9.71 -11.81
N SER A 44 15.96 -10.33 -12.85
CA SER A 44 16.79 -9.60 -13.81
C SER A 44 15.97 -8.52 -14.50
N GLY A 45 16.49 -7.29 -14.56
CA GLY A 45 15.78 -6.13 -15.14
C GLY A 45 14.67 -5.54 -14.26
N MET A 46 14.55 -5.94 -13.01
CA MET A 46 13.58 -5.34 -12.09
C MET A 46 13.93 -3.88 -11.81
N LEU A 47 12.92 -3.02 -11.88
CA LEU A 47 13.05 -1.60 -11.58
C LEU A 47 12.78 -1.33 -10.09
N TYR A 48 13.42 -0.29 -9.58
CA TYR A 48 13.15 0.27 -8.26
C TYR A 48 12.08 1.34 -8.36
N GLY A 49 11.06 1.24 -7.53
CA GLY A 49 10.01 2.24 -7.42
C GLY A 49 10.21 3.13 -6.20
N LYS A 50 9.99 4.43 -6.36
CA LYS A 50 9.99 5.38 -5.25
C LYS A 50 8.84 6.36 -5.39
N ILE A 51 8.30 6.79 -4.25
CA ILE A 51 7.17 7.71 -4.19
C ILE A 51 7.63 9.04 -3.61
N LEU A 52 7.41 10.12 -4.35
CA LEU A 52 7.51 11.48 -3.85
C LEU A 52 6.31 11.76 -2.94
N ARG A 53 6.60 12.16 -1.72
CA ARG A 53 5.57 12.42 -0.71
C ARG A 53 5.55 13.90 -0.30
N SER A 54 4.34 14.42 -0.07
CA SER A 54 4.16 15.80 0.39
C SER A 54 4.81 16.00 1.77
N PRO A 55 5.65 17.03 1.94
CA PRO A 55 6.16 17.43 3.24
C PRO A 55 5.13 18.24 4.05
N HIS A 56 4.05 18.71 3.40
CA HIS A 56 3.04 19.57 4.00
C HIS A 56 1.84 18.77 4.46
N ALA A 57 1.24 19.19 5.58
CA ALA A 57 0.06 18.55 6.14
C ALA A 57 -1.19 18.79 5.29
N HIS A 58 -1.32 19.96 4.68
CA HIS A 58 -2.38 20.30 3.73
C HIS A 58 -1.88 21.42 2.82
N ALA A 59 -1.87 21.21 1.52
CA ALA A 59 -1.35 22.19 0.57
C ALA A 59 -2.00 22.05 -0.81
N VAL A 60 -2.16 23.16 -1.50
CA VAL A 60 -2.55 23.16 -2.92
C VAL A 60 -1.32 22.80 -3.76
N ILE A 61 -1.48 21.84 -4.66
CA ILE A 61 -0.49 21.48 -5.67
C ILE A 61 -0.75 22.38 -6.88
N LYS A 62 0.17 23.30 -7.15
CA LYS A 62 0.07 24.21 -8.30
C LYS A 62 0.48 23.50 -9.59
N SER A 63 1.57 22.75 -9.53
CA SER A 63 2.08 21.94 -10.63
C SER A 63 3.00 20.85 -10.10
N VAL A 64 3.14 19.77 -10.86
CA VAL A 64 4.17 18.74 -10.67
C VAL A 64 4.95 18.73 -11.98
N ASP A 65 6.21 19.16 -11.93
CA ASP A 65 7.11 19.11 -13.08
C ASP A 65 7.97 17.84 -12.97
N ALA A 66 7.77 16.93 -13.89
CA ALA A 66 8.48 15.65 -13.97
C ALA A 66 9.60 15.65 -15.02
N SER A 67 9.77 16.72 -15.79
CA SER A 67 10.61 16.79 -16.98
C SER A 67 12.08 16.43 -16.71
N GLU A 68 12.66 16.91 -15.63
CA GLU A 68 14.04 16.58 -15.25
C GLU A 68 14.19 15.10 -14.89
N ALA A 69 13.21 14.55 -14.17
CA ALA A 69 13.22 13.15 -13.78
C ALA A 69 13.04 12.23 -14.99
N GLU A 70 12.16 12.57 -15.91
CA GLU A 70 11.94 11.81 -17.15
C GLU A 70 13.15 11.83 -18.08
N ALA A 71 13.91 12.94 -18.10
CA ALA A 71 15.12 13.07 -18.89
C ALA A 71 16.34 12.38 -18.28
N MET A 72 16.27 11.92 -17.03
CA MET A 72 17.40 11.34 -16.30
C MET A 72 17.72 9.94 -16.82
N PRO A 73 18.99 9.65 -17.20
CA PRO A 73 19.39 8.31 -17.64
C PRO A 73 19.10 7.27 -16.56
N GLY A 74 18.44 6.16 -16.94
CA GLY A 74 18.09 5.09 -16.01
C GLY A 74 16.71 5.23 -15.38
N VAL A 75 15.99 6.31 -15.59
CA VAL A 75 14.58 6.45 -15.26
C VAL A 75 13.75 5.91 -16.43
N TYR A 76 12.79 5.07 -16.11
CA TYR A 76 11.94 4.40 -17.09
C TYR A 76 10.52 4.97 -17.13
N ALA A 77 10.04 5.42 -16.01
CA ALA A 77 8.73 6.03 -15.92
C ALA A 77 8.63 6.99 -14.74
N VAL A 78 7.93 8.08 -14.93
CA VAL A 78 7.44 8.96 -13.87
C VAL A 78 5.94 9.03 -14.03
N VAL A 79 5.21 8.86 -12.93
CA VAL A 79 3.75 8.84 -12.91
C VAL A 79 3.26 9.88 -11.92
N THR A 80 2.34 10.70 -12.38
CA THR A 80 1.65 11.73 -11.59
C THR A 80 0.15 11.51 -11.60
N SER A 81 -0.60 12.33 -10.88
CA SER A 81 -2.06 12.25 -10.93
C SER A 81 -2.64 12.60 -12.30
N ALA A 82 -1.88 13.26 -13.18
CA ALA A 82 -2.31 13.62 -14.54
C ALA A 82 -2.42 12.38 -15.46
N ASP A 83 -1.64 11.34 -15.18
CA ASP A 83 -1.62 10.09 -15.96
C ASP A 83 -2.85 9.20 -15.73
N TRP A 84 -3.66 9.54 -14.73
CA TRP A 84 -4.87 8.80 -14.40
C TRP A 84 -6.12 9.56 -14.84
N PRO A 85 -7.15 8.85 -15.34
CA PRO A 85 -8.40 9.49 -15.67
C PRO A 85 -9.03 10.17 -14.44
N GLU A 86 -9.72 11.27 -14.67
CA GLU A 86 -10.52 11.88 -13.63
C GLU A 86 -11.75 11.03 -13.33
N THR A 87 -11.94 10.71 -12.07
CA THR A 87 -13.12 10.01 -11.59
C THR A 87 -14.10 11.01 -10.99
N SER A 88 -15.40 10.79 -11.25
CA SER A 88 -16.44 11.65 -10.69
C SER A 88 -16.50 11.49 -9.17
N MET A 89 -16.83 12.58 -8.47
CA MET A 89 -17.12 12.59 -7.02
C MET A 89 -18.48 11.94 -6.69
N LYS A 90 -19.07 11.22 -7.64
CA LYS A 90 -20.35 10.54 -7.47
C LYS A 90 -20.20 9.33 -6.56
N LEU A 91 -21.19 9.15 -5.69
CA LEU A 91 -21.30 7.92 -4.91
C LEU A 91 -21.66 6.77 -5.84
N THR A 92 -20.92 5.69 -5.75
CA THR A 92 -21.08 4.49 -6.58
C THR A 92 -21.26 3.28 -5.68
N ASP A 93 -22.32 2.53 -5.92
CA ASP A 93 -22.51 1.22 -5.31
C ASP A 93 -21.71 0.18 -6.12
N LEU A 94 -20.80 -0.49 -5.43
CA LEU A 94 -19.96 -1.54 -6.00
C LEU A 94 -20.52 -2.96 -5.75
N ALA A 95 -21.81 -3.04 -5.44
CA ALA A 95 -22.54 -4.30 -5.21
C ALA A 95 -22.12 -5.12 -3.98
N GLU A 96 -21.24 -4.60 -3.13
CA GLU A 96 -20.81 -5.24 -1.88
C GLU A 96 -21.42 -4.61 -0.63
N GLY A 97 -22.52 -3.86 -0.79
CA GLY A 97 -23.21 -3.19 0.30
C GLY A 97 -22.53 -1.92 0.82
N ALA A 98 -21.44 -1.50 0.22
CA ALA A 98 -20.75 -0.27 0.55
C ALA A 98 -20.84 0.76 -0.58
N ILE A 99 -21.22 1.97 -0.24
CA ILE A 99 -21.26 3.10 -1.17
C ILE A 99 -19.92 3.81 -1.12
N HIS A 100 -19.23 3.87 -2.25
CA HIS A 100 -17.92 4.48 -2.38
C HIS A 100 -17.94 5.74 -3.24
N ASN A 101 -17.15 6.72 -2.83
CA ASN A 101 -16.83 7.89 -3.66
C ASN A 101 -15.52 7.61 -4.39
N LEU A 102 -15.60 7.18 -5.65
CA LEU A 102 -14.43 6.82 -6.46
C LEU A 102 -13.51 8.02 -6.71
N GLY A 103 -14.05 9.22 -6.83
CA GLY A 103 -13.24 10.43 -6.94
C GLY A 103 -12.40 10.67 -5.70
N PHE A 104 -12.98 10.49 -4.51
CA PHE A 104 -12.25 10.60 -3.26
C PHE A 104 -11.19 9.50 -3.11
N LEU A 105 -11.51 8.25 -3.47
CA LEU A 105 -10.56 7.14 -3.43
C LEU A 105 -9.38 7.37 -4.39
N SER A 106 -9.65 7.88 -5.59
CA SER A 106 -8.60 8.16 -6.59
C SER A 106 -7.62 9.24 -6.12
N MET A 107 -8.08 10.23 -5.35
CA MET A 107 -7.21 11.26 -4.76
C MET A 107 -6.21 10.71 -3.76
N ASN A 108 -6.48 9.53 -3.15
CA ASN A 108 -5.56 8.87 -2.22
C ASN A 108 -4.49 8.02 -2.91
N VAL A 109 -4.66 7.71 -4.19
CA VAL A 109 -3.62 6.99 -4.97
C VAL A 109 -2.44 7.93 -5.23
N LEU A 110 -2.69 9.04 -5.92
CA LEU A 110 -1.75 10.16 -6.08
C LEU A 110 -2.51 11.47 -5.89
N ALA A 111 -1.93 12.40 -5.15
CA ALA A 111 -2.54 13.66 -4.81
C ALA A 111 -2.89 14.47 -6.07
N ARG A 112 -4.16 14.80 -6.24
CA ARG A 112 -4.66 15.61 -7.35
C ARG A 112 -5.14 16.96 -6.83
N GLY A 113 -4.50 18.04 -7.28
CA GLY A 113 -4.84 19.42 -6.90
C GLY A 113 -4.51 19.80 -5.46
N LYS A 114 -4.57 18.87 -4.51
CA LYS A 114 -4.22 19.11 -3.09
C LYS A 114 -3.53 17.90 -2.46
N ALA A 115 -2.49 18.16 -1.67
CA ALA A 115 -2.02 17.23 -0.66
C ALA A 115 -2.92 17.36 0.58
N LEU A 116 -3.51 16.27 1.04
CA LEU A 116 -4.50 16.26 2.12
C LEU A 116 -3.87 15.96 3.49
N TYR A 117 -2.67 15.39 3.51
CA TYR A 117 -1.94 15.06 4.74
C TYR A 117 -0.43 14.99 4.45
N LYS A 118 0.36 15.11 5.50
CA LYS A 118 1.81 14.93 5.42
C LYS A 118 2.13 13.49 5.03
N GLY A 119 2.93 13.33 3.99
CA GLY A 119 3.24 12.01 3.43
C GLY A 119 2.30 11.56 2.31
N HIS A 120 1.31 12.36 1.90
CA HIS A 120 0.46 12.07 0.76
C HIS A 120 1.31 11.86 -0.50
N ALA A 121 1.10 10.77 -1.21
CA ALA A 121 1.82 10.46 -2.45
C ALA A 121 1.48 11.51 -3.52
N VAL A 122 2.49 12.10 -4.16
CA VAL A 122 2.33 13.15 -5.18
C VAL A 122 2.73 12.63 -6.56
N ALA A 123 3.82 11.89 -6.63
CA ALA A 123 4.34 11.28 -7.84
C ALA A 123 5.02 9.96 -7.51
N ALA A 124 5.19 9.10 -8.50
CA ALA A 124 5.95 7.87 -8.40
C ALA A 124 6.95 7.79 -9.55
N VAL A 125 8.11 7.20 -9.30
CA VAL A 125 9.16 7.02 -10.29
C VAL A 125 9.63 5.58 -10.28
N ALA A 126 9.96 5.04 -11.46
CA ALA A 126 10.57 3.73 -11.64
C ALA A 126 11.90 3.89 -12.38
N ALA A 127 12.98 3.39 -11.78
CA ALA A 127 14.33 3.50 -12.32
C ALA A 127 15.16 2.22 -12.10
N LEU A 128 16.28 2.10 -12.82
CA LEU A 128 17.21 0.95 -12.73
C LEU A 128 17.86 0.82 -11.35
N SER A 129 18.03 1.90 -10.63
CA SER A 129 18.61 1.88 -9.29
C SER A 129 18.13 3.06 -8.45
N LEU A 130 18.30 2.97 -7.14
CA LEU A 130 18.00 4.05 -6.20
C LEU A 130 18.91 5.29 -6.35
N ILE A 131 20.03 5.17 -7.08
CA ILE A 131 20.93 6.30 -7.34
C ILE A 131 20.30 7.29 -8.35
N HIS A 132 19.38 6.81 -9.16
CA HIS A 132 18.67 7.60 -10.17
C HIS A 132 17.33 8.17 -9.67
N ILE A 133 17.05 8.05 -8.37
CA ILE A 133 15.76 8.48 -7.81
C ILE A 133 15.98 9.48 -6.68
#